data_fd8789fa8f0ec723eeaa881595326bda
#
_entry.id   fd8789fa8f0ec723eeaa881595326bda
#
_cell.length_a   1.000
_cell.length_b   1.000
_cell.length_c   1.000
_cell.angle_alpha   90.00
_cell.angle_beta   90.00
_cell.angle_gamma   90.00
#
_symmetry.space_group_name_H-M   'P 1'
#
loop_
_entity.id
_entity.type
_entity.pdbx_description
1 polymer ?
#
loop_
_entity_poly.entity_id
_entity_poly.type
_entity_poly.pdbx_seq_one_letter_code
_entity_poly.pdbx_strand_id
1 'polypeptide(L)'
;MELLRIEGSRAALLGLRDLPELQVVGSSAIDRGDGSWLVSAYAADEAAIERLRERSLVVYRLKGAEQVTREWATAVAAPVGYLDSGALSERLRRLASEHPDVCATEVLPHRTHEGRDVSMLRLGAGSTATVVVLGGVHAREWAPPDALLSLAAGLVGAYAGGGSMDHAEWIDDTARPPISYGAWSVSAADVKRIVEGVTLVLVPLVNPDGRDFTLAGADELHYMWRKNRRPPAAGHTGPWCVGVDLNRNFDIAWDFERYYNAAAAAEVQSSKDACDPQIYIGPSAASEPETRNVQSVVTQWRPSHFIDVHSYARDILFPWGMDDDQGREPTQSFQNPDWDRTGSHHGRDGVGGTYGEYLPTQVAAGHTAIARRMRDAIRDQAGAHPTARHRSIYTVKQALGLYPTTGTSDDYCAALTMLDSSRPAIYAYCLECGIDQAPDDPTDNEGGFHPDYRTKFPKIEREIHAAVLALTRAALR
;
A
#
# COMPACT_ATOMS: atom_id res chain seq x y z
N MET A 1 -24.19 2.19 2.28
CA MET A 1 -23.21 1.34 1.57
C MET A 1 -23.04 0.04 2.32
N GLU A 2 -22.87 -1.08 1.64
CA GLU A 2 -22.68 -2.40 2.25
C GLU A 2 -21.37 -3.00 1.82
N LEU A 3 -20.68 -3.73 2.70
CA LEU A 3 -19.48 -4.46 2.35
C LEU A 3 -19.84 -5.86 1.89
N LEU A 4 -19.40 -6.21 0.71
CA LEU A 4 -19.66 -7.48 0.05
C LEU A 4 -18.36 -8.25 -0.20
N ARG A 5 -18.49 -9.59 -0.25
CA ARG A 5 -17.55 -10.48 -0.90
C ARG A 5 -18.21 -11.04 -2.15
N ILE A 6 -17.57 -10.91 -3.29
CA ILE A 6 -18.10 -11.31 -4.58
C ILE A 6 -17.21 -12.43 -5.13
N GLU A 7 -17.83 -13.54 -5.53
CA GLU A 7 -17.16 -14.69 -6.12
C GLU A 7 -17.60 -14.87 -7.57
N GLY A 8 -16.68 -15.17 -8.46
CA GLY A 8 -16.94 -15.43 -9.85
C GLY A 8 -15.69 -15.81 -10.65
N SER A 9 -15.85 -16.04 -11.94
CA SER A 9 -14.69 -16.16 -12.81
C SER A 9 -13.93 -14.83 -12.90
N ARG A 10 -12.63 -14.86 -13.21
CA ARG A 10 -11.84 -13.65 -13.42
C ARG A 10 -12.52 -12.68 -14.40
N ALA A 11 -12.98 -13.19 -15.54
CA ALA A 11 -13.67 -12.38 -16.55
C ALA A 11 -14.96 -11.71 -16.04
N ALA A 12 -15.75 -12.41 -15.21
CA ALA A 12 -16.96 -11.85 -14.62
C ALA A 12 -16.64 -10.74 -13.59
N LEU A 13 -15.59 -10.92 -12.79
CA LEU A 13 -15.18 -9.91 -11.81
C LEU A 13 -14.53 -8.68 -12.47
N LEU A 14 -13.85 -8.84 -13.60
CA LEU A 14 -13.35 -7.71 -14.38
C LEU A 14 -14.49 -6.76 -14.80
N GLY A 15 -15.66 -7.30 -15.15
CA GLY A 15 -16.84 -6.50 -15.51
C GLY A 15 -17.47 -5.71 -14.34
N LEU A 16 -17.00 -5.86 -13.11
CA LEU A 16 -17.49 -5.06 -11.97
C LEU A 16 -17.15 -3.57 -12.10
N ARG A 17 -16.12 -3.24 -12.86
CA ARG A 17 -15.70 -1.85 -13.14
C ARG A 17 -16.81 -1.03 -13.82
N ASP A 18 -17.67 -1.69 -14.58
CA ASP A 18 -18.76 -1.04 -15.32
C ASP A 18 -19.96 -0.69 -14.42
N LEU A 19 -19.87 -0.97 -13.14
CA LEU A 19 -20.89 -0.68 -12.16
C LEU A 19 -20.46 0.49 -11.27
N PRO A 20 -20.87 1.73 -11.57
CA PRO A 20 -20.42 2.93 -10.85
C PRO A 20 -20.86 2.97 -9.38
N GLU A 21 -21.87 2.17 -9.03
CA GLU A 21 -22.39 1.98 -7.68
C GLU A 21 -21.58 0.99 -6.83
N LEU A 22 -20.52 0.39 -7.41
CA LEU A 22 -19.60 -0.50 -6.71
C LEU A 22 -18.22 0.14 -6.58
N GLN A 23 -17.70 0.09 -5.37
CA GLN A 23 -16.28 0.38 -5.13
C GLN A 23 -15.53 -0.93 -4.89
N VAL A 24 -14.89 -1.45 -5.92
CA VAL A 24 -14.12 -2.69 -5.84
C VAL A 24 -12.78 -2.43 -5.15
N VAL A 25 -12.48 -3.20 -4.11
CA VAL A 25 -11.19 -3.17 -3.41
C VAL A 25 -10.26 -4.15 -4.12
N GLY A 26 -9.55 -3.68 -5.15
CA GLY A 26 -8.74 -4.52 -6.05
C GLY A 26 -7.65 -5.32 -5.33
N SER A 27 -7.03 -4.75 -4.28
CA SER A 27 -6.05 -5.42 -3.43
C SER A 27 -6.60 -6.65 -2.71
N SER A 28 -7.92 -6.70 -2.48
CA SER A 28 -8.60 -7.83 -1.82
C SER A 28 -8.84 -9.05 -2.72
N ALA A 29 -8.39 -9.02 -3.98
CA ALA A 29 -8.63 -10.11 -4.92
C ALA A 29 -7.82 -11.36 -4.57
N ILE A 30 -8.48 -12.51 -4.54
CA ILE A 30 -7.90 -13.81 -4.20
C ILE A 30 -8.25 -14.81 -5.30
N ASP A 31 -7.22 -15.40 -5.94
CA ASP A 31 -7.37 -16.56 -6.80
C ASP A 31 -7.50 -17.82 -5.92
N ARG A 32 -8.56 -18.59 -6.10
CA ARG A 32 -8.82 -19.81 -5.34
C ARG A 32 -8.15 -21.05 -5.94
N GLY A 33 -7.55 -20.93 -7.12
CA GLY A 33 -6.87 -22.03 -7.80
C GLY A 33 -7.81 -23.05 -8.49
N ASP A 34 -9.13 -22.86 -8.41
CA ASP A 34 -10.15 -23.69 -9.06
C ASP A 34 -10.84 -22.98 -10.25
N GLY A 35 -10.27 -21.85 -10.67
CA GLY A 35 -10.82 -20.98 -11.72
C GLY A 35 -11.80 -19.94 -11.20
N SER A 36 -12.12 -19.96 -9.91
CA SER A 36 -12.89 -18.89 -9.26
C SER A 36 -11.98 -17.89 -8.55
N TRP A 37 -12.50 -16.67 -8.45
CA TRP A 37 -11.86 -15.56 -7.75
C TRP A 37 -12.80 -14.95 -6.74
N LEU A 38 -12.24 -14.37 -5.70
CA LEU A 38 -12.97 -13.57 -4.70
C LEU A 38 -12.47 -12.14 -4.75
N VAL A 39 -13.38 -11.17 -4.53
CA VAL A 39 -13.02 -9.76 -4.36
C VAL A 39 -13.96 -9.10 -3.37
N SER A 40 -13.48 -8.16 -2.57
CA SER A 40 -14.32 -7.30 -1.73
C SER A 40 -14.78 -6.07 -2.51
N ALA A 41 -16.00 -5.64 -2.27
CA ALA A 41 -16.54 -4.41 -2.81
C ALA A 41 -17.52 -3.75 -1.83
N TYR A 42 -17.59 -2.42 -1.88
CA TYR A 42 -18.66 -1.67 -1.24
C TYR A 42 -19.75 -1.39 -2.26
N ALA A 43 -20.99 -1.82 -1.97
CA ALA A 43 -22.16 -1.54 -2.79
C ALA A 43 -22.95 -0.36 -2.21
N ALA A 44 -23.34 0.57 -3.07
CA ALA A 44 -24.08 1.76 -2.64
C ALA A 44 -25.45 1.41 -2.06
N ASP A 45 -26.17 0.44 -2.67
CA ASP A 45 -27.53 0.07 -2.31
C ASP A 45 -27.84 -1.39 -2.68
N GLU A 46 -29.06 -1.84 -2.31
CA GLU A 46 -29.56 -3.19 -2.63
C GLU A 46 -29.73 -3.41 -4.15
N ALA A 47 -30.01 -2.36 -4.92
CA ALA A 47 -30.13 -2.48 -6.37
C ALA A 47 -28.80 -2.86 -7.03
N ALA A 48 -27.68 -2.35 -6.50
CA ALA A 48 -26.33 -2.78 -6.90
C ALA A 48 -26.11 -4.28 -6.64
N ILE A 49 -26.57 -4.78 -5.48
CA ILE A 49 -26.45 -6.20 -5.13
C ILE A 49 -27.28 -7.08 -6.07
N GLU A 50 -28.51 -6.69 -6.40
CA GLU A 50 -29.33 -7.43 -7.34
C GLU A 50 -28.69 -7.50 -8.73
N ARG A 51 -28.10 -6.40 -9.23
CA ARG A 51 -27.36 -6.42 -10.52
C ARG A 51 -26.18 -7.39 -10.51
N LEU A 52 -25.51 -7.58 -9.38
CA LEU A 52 -24.44 -8.59 -9.24
C LEU A 52 -25.02 -10.02 -9.36
N ARG A 53 -26.15 -10.27 -8.73
CA ARG A 53 -26.85 -11.59 -8.81
C ARG A 53 -27.33 -11.88 -10.21
N GLU A 54 -27.88 -10.88 -10.93
CA GLU A 54 -28.26 -11.00 -12.34
C GLU A 54 -27.11 -11.37 -13.26
N ARG A 55 -25.88 -10.99 -12.91
CA ARG A 55 -24.65 -11.39 -13.61
C ARG A 55 -24.12 -12.77 -13.22
N SER A 56 -24.89 -13.56 -12.50
CA SER A 56 -24.52 -14.90 -12.01
C SER A 56 -23.29 -14.91 -11.10
N LEU A 57 -23.03 -13.82 -10.40
CA LEU A 57 -22.00 -13.73 -9.38
C LEU A 57 -22.55 -14.20 -8.03
N VAL A 58 -21.74 -14.91 -7.27
CA VAL A 58 -22.06 -15.27 -5.89
C VAL A 58 -21.70 -14.10 -4.98
N VAL A 59 -22.68 -13.60 -4.24
CA VAL A 59 -22.53 -12.41 -3.40
C VAL A 59 -22.77 -12.76 -1.94
N TYR A 60 -21.74 -12.56 -1.13
CA TYR A 60 -21.80 -12.70 0.32
C TYR A 60 -21.81 -11.30 0.93
N ARG A 61 -22.83 -10.99 1.74
CA ARG A 61 -22.87 -9.75 2.51
C ARG A 61 -22.01 -9.92 3.76
N LEU A 62 -20.89 -9.24 3.81
CA LEU A 62 -20.00 -9.25 4.99
C LEU A 62 -20.53 -8.29 6.06
N LYS A 63 -20.90 -7.06 5.66
CA LYS A 63 -21.44 -6.04 6.57
C LYS A 63 -22.61 -5.32 5.90
N GLY A 64 -23.74 -5.24 6.60
CA GLY A 64 -24.88 -4.45 6.15
C GLY A 64 -24.63 -2.95 6.34
N ALA A 65 -25.47 -2.13 5.68
CA ALA A 65 -25.33 -0.67 5.65
C ALA A 65 -25.28 -0.04 7.06
N GLU A 66 -26.12 -0.50 7.99
CA GLU A 66 -26.12 -0.01 9.37
C GLU A 66 -24.80 -0.31 10.09
N GLN A 67 -24.21 -1.48 9.86
CA GLN A 67 -22.95 -1.85 10.46
C GLN A 67 -21.81 -1.01 9.90
N VAL A 68 -21.72 -0.87 8.59
CA VAL A 68 -20.71 -0.03 7.91
C VAL A 68 -20.81 1.40 8.40
N THR A 69 -22.04 1.98 8.39
CA THR A 69 -22.26 3.36 8.88
C THR A 69 -21.88 3.52 10.34
N ARG A 70 -22.20 2.54 11.19
CA ARG A 70 -21.85 2.57 12.61
C ARG A 70 -20.34 2.48 12.83
N GLU A 71 -19.65 1.60 12.12
CA GLU A 71 -18.19 1.48 12.21
C GLU A 71 -17.51 2.76 11.75
N TRP A 72 -17.96 3.35 10.64
CA TRP A 72 -17.46 4.65 10.17
C TRP A 72 -17.74 5.77 11.17
N ALA A 73 -18.97 5.85 11.69
CA ALA A 73 -19.30 6.84 12.70
C ALA A 73 -18.47 6.67 13.99
N THR A 74 -18.16 5.43 14.37
CA THR A 74 -17.30 5.14 15.52
C THR A 74 -15.86 5.53 15.24
N ALA A 75 -15.34 5.23 14.06
CA ALA A 75 -14.02 5.62 13.64
C ALA A 75 -13.86 7.16 13.63
N VAL A 76 -14.91 7.90 13.27
CA VAL A 76 -14.92 9.39 13.21
C VAL A 76 -15.27 10.05 14.52
N ALA A 77 -16.21 9.52 15.29
CA ALA A 77 -16.50 10.08 16.62
C ALA A 77 -15.25 10.03 17.52
N ALA A 78 -14.28 9.22 17.11
CA ALA A 78 -12.99 9.13 17.76
C ALA A 78 -11.86 8.83 16.74
N PRO A 79 -11.39 9.80 15.92
CA PRO A 79 -10.01 9.76 15.48
C PRO A 79 -9.09 9.96 16.68
N VAL A 80 -9.57 9.62 17.87
CA VAL A 80 -8.85 9.70 19.15
C VAL A 80 -7.67 8.73 19.05
N GLY A 81 -6.57 9.25 18.52
CA GLY A 81 -5.33 8.53 18.39
C GLY A 81 -4.63 8.79 17.06
N TYR A 82 -5.31 8.74 15.94
CA TYR A 82 -4.70 9.02 14.64
C TYR A 82 -4.35 10.50 14.48
N LEU A 83 -3.13 10.73 14.00
CA LEU A 83 -2.57 12.07 13.86
C LEU A 83 -2.98 12.70 12.52
N ASP A 84 -3.33 13.96 12.55
CA ASP A 84 -3.38 14.80 11.35
C ASP A 84 -1.96 15.09 10.82
N SER A 85 -1.88 15.71 9.65
CA SER A 85 -0.61 15.99 8.99
C SER A 85 0.30 16.92 9.80
N GLY A 86 -0.29 17.90 10.48
CA GLY A 86 0.42 18.85 11.33
C GLY A 86 1.03 18.20 12.55
N ALA A 87 0.23 17.42 13.28
CA ALA A 87 0.67 16.69 14.47
C ALA A 87 1.75 15.64 14.14
N LEU A 88 1.61 14.94 13.01
CA LEU A 88 2.62 13.98 12.56
C LEU A 88 3.94 14.67 12.25
N SER A 89 3.91 15.75 11.46
CA SER A 89 5.11 16.53 11.13
C SER A 89 5.78 17.14 12.36
N GLU A 90 5.01 17.58 13.34
CA GLU A 90 5.54 18.10 14.61
C GLU A 90 6.26 17.02 15.40
N ARG A 91 5.67 15.80 15.49
CA ARG A 91 6.32 14.68 16.19
C ARG A 91 7.61 14.23 15.50
N LEU A 92 7.67 14.24 14.17
CA LEU A 92 8.92 13.96 13.44
C LEU A 92 9.99 15.00 13.74
N ARG A 93 9.64 16.29 13.69
CA ARG A 93 10.59 17.39 14.02
C ARG A 93 11.08 17.29 15.44
N ARG A 94 10.19 17.02 16.38
CA ARG A 94 10.52 16.83 17.79
C ARG A 94 11.49 15.66 17.97
N LEU A 95 11.20 14.50 17.38
CA LEU A 95 12.08 13.32 17.45
C LEU A 95 13.50 13.66 16.96
N ALA A 96 13.62 14.35 15.82
CA ALA A 96 14.91 14.77 15.28
C ALA A 96 15.62 15.81 16.15
N SER A 97 14.90 16.74 16.78
CA SER A 97 15.48 17.74 17.66
C SER A 97 15.98 17.16 18.99
N GLU A 98 15.31 16.13 19.50
CA GLU A 98 15.70 15.43 20.74
C GLU A 98 16.86 14.44 20.50
N HIS A 99 17.04 13.95 19.25
CA HIS A 99 18.05 12.95 18.90
C HIS A 99 18.83 13.29 17.60
N PRO A 100 19.48 14.48 17.54
CA PRO A 100 20.11 14.96 16.30
C PRO A 100 21.28 14.09 15.81
N ASP A 101 21.90 13.32 16.69
CA ASP A 101 22.98 12.38 16.34
C ASP A 101 22.46 11.11 15.66
N VAL A 102 21.16 10.80 15.80
CA VAL A 102 20.55 9.56 15.30
C VAL A 102 19.66 9.80 14.09
N CYS A 103 18.94 10.92 14.07
CA CYS A 103 17.98 11.21 13.01
C CYS A 103 17.89 12.70 12.67
N ALA A 104 17.42 12.98 11.47
CA ALA A 104 17.16 14.33 10.97
C ALA A 104 15.89 14.36 10.13
N THR A 105 15.17 15.48 10.16
CA THR A 105 14.03 15.71 9.28
C THR A 105 14.38 16.68 8.16
N GLU A 106 13.77 16.45 7.00
CA GLU A 106 13.82 17.32 5.84
C GLU A 106 12.41 17.56 5.33
N VAL A 107 12.17 18.76 4.79
CA VAL A 107 10.95 19.06 4.03
C VAL A 107 11.24 18.78 2.57
N LEU A 108 10.41 17.97 1.93
CA LEU A 108 10.57 17.61 0.53
C LEU A 108 10.27 18.80 -0.39
N PRO A 109 10.84 18.84 -1.62
CA PRO A 109 10.93 20.07 -2.41
C PRO A 109 9.59 20.60 -2.94
N HIS A 110 8.55 19.76 -3.03
CA HIS A 110 7.28 20.14 -3.62
C HIS A 110 6.17 20.19 -2.55
N ARG A 111 5.57 21.36 -2.39
CA ARG A 111 4.35 21.51 -1.60
C ARG A 111 3.16 20.87 -2.32
N THR A 112 2.25 20.32 -1.53
CA THR A 112 0.99 19.77 -2.03
C THR A 112 0.08 20.83 -2.66
N HIS A 113 -1.01 20.40 -3.27
CA HIS A 113 -1.97 21.31 -3.89
C HIS A 113 -2.65 22.27 -2.89
N GLU A 114 -2.83 21.87 -1.64
CA GLU A 114 -3.35 22.73 -0.57
C GLU A 114 -2.23 23.45 0.19
N GLY A 115 -0.99 23.37 -0.29
CA GLY A 115 0.16 24.13 0.21
C GLY A 115 0.86 23.55 1.42
N ARG A 116 0.60 22.29 1.77
CA ARG A 116 1.27 21.60 2.89
C ARG A 116 2.66 21.12 2.50
N ASP A 117 3.55 21.07 3.47
CA ASP A 117 4.85 20.46 3.35
C ASP A 117 4.74 18.94 3.53
N VAL A 118 5.54 18.17 2.81
CA VAL A 118 5.73 16.73 3.02
C VAL A 118 7.04 16.53 3.76
N SER A 119 6.98 15.89 4.93
CA SER A 119 8.15 15.69 5.80
C SER A 119 8.75 14.30 5.61
N MET A 120 10.07 14.23 5.55
CA MET A 120 10.88 13.03 5.53
C MET A 120 11.73 12.96 6.81
N LEU A 121 11.90 11.76 7.36
CA LEU A 121 12.83 11.47 8.44
C LEU A 121 13.95 10.57 7.92
N ARG A 122 15.19 11.00 8.07
CA ARG A 122 16.37 10.14 7.95
C ARG A 122 16.75 9.63 9.34
N LEU A 123 16.86 8.32 9.48
CA LEU A 123 17.29 7.63 10.70
C LEU A 123 18.53 6.79 10.41
N GLY A 124 19.51 6.86 11.29
CA GLY A 124 20.79 6.19 11.15
C GLY A 124 21.75 6.93 10.21
N ALA A 125 22.99 6.50 10.21
CA ALA A 125 24.05 7.03 9.38
C ALA A 125 24.86 5.90 8.72
N GLY A 126 24.21 4.75 8.54
CA GLY A 126 24.84 3.57 7.91
C GLY A 126 25.24 3.87 6.47
N SER A 127 26.38 3.35 6.06
CA SER A 127 26.92 3.54 4.72
C SER A 127 26.71 2.33 3.80
N THR A 128 26.17 1.22 4.33
CA THR A 128 26.10 -0.04 3.60
C THR A 128 24.89 -0.14 2.68
N ALA A 129 23.73 0.38 3.10
CA ALA A 129 22.51 0.35 2.33
C ALA A 129 21.53 1.45 2.75
N THR A 130 20.69 1.87 1.83
CA THR A 130 19.54 2.73 2.11
C THR A 130 18.26 1.96 1.91
N VAL A 131 17.35 2.11 2.87
CA VAL A 131 15.97 1.59 2.82
C VAL A 131 15.01 2.78 2.82
N VAL A 132 14.16 2.87 1.81
CA VAL A 132 13.10 3.89 1.74
C VAL A 132 11.77 3.25 2.13
N VAL A 133 11.05 3.91 3.03
CA VAL A 133 9.74 3.46 3.54
C VAL A 133 8.74 4.58 3.37
N LEU A 134 7.67 4.32 2.65
CA LEU A 134 6.55 5.23 2.47
C LEU A 134 5.32 4.78 3.24
N GLY A 135 4.45 5.73 3.56
CA GLY A 135 3.11 5.48 4.05
C GLY A 135 2.16 6.63 3.73
N GLY A 136 0.87 6.41 3.89
CA GLY A 136 -0.13 7.44 3.68
C GLY A 136 -0.18 8.00 2.27
N VAL A 137 0.08 7.19 1.24
CA VAL A 137 -0.12 7.51 -0.17
C VAL A 137 -1.61 7.69 -0.45
N HIS A 138 -2.43 6.75 0.07
CA HIS A 138 -3.87 6.87 -0.02
C HIS A 138 -4.45 7.42 1.30
N ALA A 139 -5.31 8.41 1.17
CA ALA A 139 -5.81 9.20 2.29
C ALA A 139 -6.59 8.38 3.33
N ARG A 140 -7.42 7.42 2.88
CA ARG A 140 -8.28 6.59 3.73
C ARG A 140 -7.53 5.51 4.54
N GLU A 141 -6.28 5.28 4.27
CA GLU A 141 -5.46 4.25 4.88
C GLU A 141 -4.79 4.81 6.15
N TRP A 142 -5.52 4.75 7.29
CA TRP A 142 -5.15 5.53 8.47
C TRP A 142 -3.98 4.97 9.28
N ALA A 143 -3.77 3.65 9.27
CA ALA A 143 -2.78 3.01 10.14
C ALA A 143 -1.31 3.25 9.73
N PRO A 144 -0.91 3.20 8.44
CA PRO A 144 0.49 3.25 8.06
C PRO A 144 1.26 4.48 8.54
N PRO A 145 0.75 5.74 8.44
CA PRO A 145 1.50 6.92 8.89
C PRO A 145 1.88 6.87 10.37
N ASP A 146 0.93 6.51 11.22
CA ASP A 146 1.13 6.47 12.68
C ASP A 146 2.05 5.32 13.07
N ALA A 147 1.93 4.15 12.43
CA ALA A 147 2.81 3.02 12.67
C ALA A 147 4.27 3.30 12.26
N LEU A 148 4.49 4.01 11.16
CA LEU A 148 5.84 4.37 10.73
C LEU A 148 6.49 5.42 11.66
N LEU A 149 5.69 6.37 12.16
CA LEU A 149 6.17 7.31 13.17
C LEU A 149 6.55 6.59 14.47
N SER A 150 5.73 5.66 14.95
CA SER A 150 6.01 4.91 16.16
C SER A 150 7.20 3.97 16.02
N LEU A 151 7.40 3.36 14.82
CA LEU A 151 8.62 2.59 14.51
C LEU A 151 9.87 3.46 14.65
N ALA A 152 9.85 4.65 14.05
CA ALA A 152 10.98 5.58 14.12
C ALA A 152 11.27 5.98 15.58
N ALA A 153 10.24 6.35 16.33
CA ALA A 153 10.38 6.72 17.74
C ALA A 153 10.90 5.55 18.59
N GLY A 154 10.40 4.34 18.36
CA GLY A 154 10.86 3.13 19.06
C GLY A 154 12.32 2.81 18.80
N LEU A 155 12.78 2.84 17.53
CA LEU A 155 14.18 2.61 17.18
C LEU A 155 15.11 3.67 17.74
N VAL A 156 14.75 4.95 17.61
CA VAL A 156 15.57 6.08 18.11
C VAL A 156 15.67 6.03 19.61
N GLY A 157 14.53 5.85 20.33
CA GLY A 157 14.52 5.78 21.80
C GLY A 157 15.31 4.58 22.34
N ALA A 158 15.16 3.40 21.71
CA ALA A 158 15.90 2.22 22.11
C ALA A 158 17.41 2.38 21.86
N TYR A 159 17.81 2.94 20.73
CA TYR A 159 19.22 3.20 20.42
C TYR A 159 19.84 4.21 21.40
N ALA A 160 19.19 5.34 21.62
CA ALA A 160 19.67 6.38 22.52
C ALA A 160 19.77 5.90 23.98
N GLY A 161 18.84 5.02 24.40
CA GLY A 161 18.85 4.39 25.72
C GLY A 161 19.78 3.17 25.83
N GLY A 162 20.38 2.71 24.74
CA GLY A 162 21.20 1.49 24.69
C GLY A 162 20.41 0.21 24.99
N GLY A 163 19.08 0.24 24.79
CA GLY A 163 18.13 -0.83 25.12
C GLY A 163 17.51 -1.52 23.91
N SER A 164 16.56 -2.41 24.21
CA SER A 164 15.69 -3.07 23.22
C SER A 164 14.53 -2.16 22.83
N MET A 165 13.98 -2.40 21.63
CA MET A 165 12.68 -1.86 21.23
C MET A 165 11.62 -2.91 21.55
N ASP A 166 10.75 -2.63 22.51
CA ASP A 166 9.84 -3.61 23.07
C ASP A 166 8.38 -3.31 22.73
N HIS A 167 7.67 -4.34 22.35
CA HIS A 167 6.22 -4.39 22.25
C HIS A 167 5.68 -5.24 23.40
N ALA A 168 4.90 -4.64 24.27
CA ALA A 168 4.22 -5.35 25.34
C ALA A 168 3.23 -6.38 24.77
N GLU A 169 2.86 -7.38 25.56
CA GLU A 169 1.72 -8.23 25.24
C GLU A 169 0.48 -7.37 24.98
N TRP A 170 -0.24 -7.70 23.91
CA TRP A 170 -1.51 -7.06 23.59
C TRP A 170 -2.60 -8.11 23.47
N ILE A 171 -3.77 -7.81 24.06
CA ILE A 171 -4.92 -8.71 24.06
C ILE A 171 -6.03 -8.08 23.23
N ASP A 172 -6.47 -8.78 22.19
CA ASP A 172 -7.72 -8.46 21.49
C ASP A 172 -8.89 -8.94 22.35
N ASP A 173 -9.38 -8.06 23.19
CA ASP A 173 -10.53 -8.31 24.07
C ASP A 173 -11.88 -8.19 23.34
N THR A 174 -11.87 -7.75 22.09
CA THR A 174 -13.04 -7.75 21.21
C THR A 174 -13.33 -9.13 20.62
N ALA A 175 -12.32 -9.99 20.51
CA ALA A 175 -12.47 -11.40 20.10
C ALA A 175 -13.16 -12.24 21.18
N ARG A 176 -13.77 -13.34 20.77
CA ARG A 176 -14.46 -14.28 21.68
C ARG A 176 -14.07 -15.71 21.35
N PRO A 177 -13.20 -16.38 22.15
CA PRO A 177 -12.52 -15.85 23.34
C PRO A 177 -11.48 -14.76 23.00
N PRO A 178 -11.03 -13.96 24.00
CA PRO A 178 -9.95 -12.99 23.81
C PRO A 178 -8.68 -13.63 23.26
N ILE A 179 -7.95 -12.93 22.39
CA ILE A 179 -6.75 -13.44 21.72
C ILE A 179 -5.54 -12.66 22.23
N SER A 180 -4.57 -13.37 22.80
CA SER A 180 -3.31 -12.78 23.25
C SER A 180 -2.27 -12.81 22.11
N TYR A 181 -1.73 -11.63 21.81
CA TYR A 181 -0.53 -11.43 20.99
C TYR A 181 0.64 -11.23 21.96
N GLY A 182 1.55 -12.19 22.03
CA GLY A 182 2.63 -12.21 23.01
C GLY A 182 3.53 -10.97 22.96
N ALA A 183 4.27 -10.73 24.02
CA ALA A 183 5.31 -9.70 24.01
C ALA A 183 6.36 -10.02 22.93
N TRP A 184 6.84 -9.00 22.26
CA TRP A 184 7.85 -9.11 21.21
C TRP A 184 8.86 -7.98 21.31
N SER A 185 10.13 -8.27 21.05
CA SER A 185 11.19 -7.27 21.16
C SER A 185 12.22 -7.38 20.05
N VAL A 186 12.84 -6.24 19.71
CA VAL A 186 14.06 -6.13 18.92
C VAL A 186 15.20 -5.91 19.88
N SER A 187 16.17 -6.81 19.92
CA SER A 187 17.27 -6.75 20.88
C SER A 187 18.10 -5.46 20.71
N ALA A 188 18.73 -5.00 21.80
CA ALA A 188 19.63 -3.84 21.76
C ALA A 188 20.74 -4.00 20.71
N ALA A 189 21.25 -5.21 20.52
CA ALA A 189 22.25 -5.51 19.51
C ALA A 189 21.71 -5.34 18.09
N ASP A 190 20.47 -5.77 17.82
CA ASP A 190 19.81 -5.59 16.52
C ASP A 190 19.44 -4.13 16.27
N VAL A 191 18.93 -3.41 17.28
CA VAL A 191 18.67 -1.96 17.20
C VAL A 191 19.94 -1.22 16.80
N LYS A 192 21.04 -1.48 17.50
CA LYS A 192 22.35 -0.89 17.19
C LYS A 192 22.79 -1.23 15.77
N ARG A 193 22.71 -2.49 15.37
CA ARG A 193 23.09 -2.95 14.04
C ARG A 193 22.26 -2.28 12.93
N ILE A 194 20.97 -2.08 13.14
CA ILE A 194 20.09 -1.40 12.19
C ILE A 194 20.49 0.08 12.08
N VAL A 195 20.54 0.79 13.21
CA VAL A 195 20.79 2.24 13.23
C VAL A 195 22.19 2.60 12.71
N GLU A 196 23.20 1.78 13.02
CA GLU A 196 24.56 2.03 12.57
C GLU A 196 24.86 1.47 11.16
N GLY A 197 24.12 0.46 10.69
CA GLY A 197 24.40 -0.24 9.45
C GLY A 197 23.56 0.19 8.25
N VAL A 198 22.39 0.81 8.48
CA VAL A 198 21.45 1.21 7.39
C VAL A 198 21.09 2.67 7.53
N THR A 199 20.97 3.35 6.40
CA THR A 199 20.24 4.62 6.34
C THR A 199 18.77 4.31 6.07
N LEU A 200 17.89 4.54 7.06
CA LEU A 200 16.45 4.38 6.93
C LEU A 200 15.82 5.73 6.63
N VAL A 201 15.20 5.85 5.46
CA VAL A 201 14.53 7.07 5.00
C VAL A 201 13.03 6.82 5.02
N LEU A 202 12.32 7.50 5.92
CA LEU A 202 10.88 7.36 6.08
C LEU A 202 10.16 8.61 5.55
N VAL A 203 9.14 8.42 4.73
CA VAL A 203 8.13 9.41 4.39
C VAL A 203 6.79 8.88 4.92
N PRO A 204 6.50 9.07 6.22
CA PRO A 204 5.36 8.42 6.84
C PRO A 204 4.01 8.87 6.29
N LEU A 205 3.95 10.07 5.72
CA LEU A 205 2.72 10.64 5.15
C LEU A 205 3.03 11.34 3.83
N VAL A 206 2.85 10.63 2.72
CA VAL A 206 3.05 11.15 1.37
C VAL A 206 1.95 12.12 0.96
N ASN A 207 0.70 11.88 1.38
CA ASN A 207 -0.51 12.63 1.00
C ASN A 207 -1.14 13.36 2.21
N PRO A 208 -0.53 14.45 2.69
CA PRO A 208 -1.05 15.17 3.86
C PRO A 208 -2.40 15.86 3.59
N ASP A 209 -2.66 16.33 2.36
CA ASP A 209 -3.93 16.95 2.01
C ASP A 209 -5.09 15.96 2.10
N GLY A 210 -4.90 14.77 1.51
CA GLY A 210 -5.89 13.70 1.58
C GLY A 210 -6.09 13.20 3.03
N ARG A 211 -5.00 13.08 3.80
CA ARG A 211 -5.06 12.68 5.21
C ARG A 211 -5.95 13.61 6.02
N ASP A 212 -5.70 14.91 5.94
CA ASP A 212 -6.47 15.90 6.71
C ASP A 212 -7.93 15.94 6.25
N PHE A 213 -8.17 15.77 4.94
CA PHE A 213 -9.52 15.68 4.41
C PHE A 213 -10.31 14.49 4.97
N THR A 214 -9.72 13.27 4.95
CA THR A 214 -10.42 12.07 5.46
C THR A 214 -10.65 12.11 6.96
N LEU A 215 -9.79 12.78 7.75
CA LEU A 215 -9.95 12.93 9.19
C LEU A 215 -10.91 14.05 9.59
N ALA A 216 -11.22 14.99 8.68
CA ALA A 216 -12.03 16.19 8.99
C ALA A 216 -13.55 15.94 8.87
N GLY A 217 -13.97 14.90 8.20
CA GLY A 217 -15.37 14.71 7.87
C GLY A 217 -16.01 13.47 8.46
N ALA A 218 -17.34 13.41 8.39
CA ALA A 218 -18.18 12.37 9.02
C ALA A 218 -19.11 11.68 8.01
N ASP A 219 -18.81 11.74 6.73
CA ASP A 219 -19.60 11.15 5.68
C ASP A 219 -18.77 10.22 4.78
N GLU A 220 -19.44 9.50 3.89
CA GLU A 220 -18.84 8.54 2.99
C GLU A 220 -17.74 9.17 2.10
N LEU A 221 -17.95 10.40 1.62
CA LEU A 221 -16.97 11.10 0.78
C LEU A 221 -15.62 11.24 1.50
N HIS A 222 -15.63 11.61 2.77
CA HIS A 222 -14.44 11.75 3.58
C HIS A 222 -13.80 10.39 3.86
N TYR A 223 -14.58 9.41 4.34
CA TYR A 223 -14.03 8.09 4.70
C TYR A 223 -13.43 7.33 3.54
N MET A 224 -14.08 7.41 2.38
CA MET A 224 -13.65 6.63 1.22
C MET A 224 -12.68 7.40 0.32
N TRP A 225 -12.26 8.59 0.73
CA TRP A 225 -11.32 9.40 -0.03
C TRP A 225 -9.96 8.73 -0.15
N ARG A 226 -9.54 8.41 -1.37
CA ARG A 226 -8.27 7.75 -1.68
C ARG A 226 -7.22 8.72 -2.20
N LYS A 227 -7.63 9.59 -3.13
CA LYS A 227 -6.77 10.44 -3.96
C LYS A 227 -6.11 11.58 -3.16
N ASN A 228 -5.16 12.32 -3.80
CA ASN A 228 -4.73 13.61 -3.27
C ASN A 228 -5.82 14.67 -3.44
N ARG A 229 -5.48 15.96 -3.27
CA ARG A 229 -6.45 17.06 -3.34
C ARG A 229 -6.18 18.02 -4.51
N ARG A 230 -5.71 17.48 -5.66
CA ARG A 230 -5.57 18.27 -6.88
C ARG A 230 -6.91 18.92 -7.24
N PRO A 231 -6.97 20.25 -7.52
CA PRO A 231 -8.18 20.90 -8.03
C PRO A 231 -8.69 20.21 -9.31
N PRO A 232 -10.00 20.17 -9.53
CA PRO A 232 -10.56 19.58 -10.75
C PRO A 232 -10.07 20.30 -12.00
N ALA A 233 -9.94 19.57 -13.10
CA ALA A 233 -9.63 20.14 -14.40
C ALA A 233 -10.75 21.07 -14.86
N ALA A 234 -10.42 22.05 -15.71
CA ALA A 234 -11.41 22.99 -16.24
C ALA A 234 -12.57 22.26 -16.92
N GLY A 235 -13.79 22.64 -16.59
CA GLY A 235 -15.02 22.03 -17.12
C GLY A 235 -15.50 20.79 -16.37
N HIS A 236 -14.75 20.28 -15.39
CA HIS A 236 -15.15 19.17 -14.54
C HIS A 236 -15.68 19.69 -13.20
N THR A 237 -16.85 19.21 -12.81
CA THR A 237 -17.52 19.60 -11.56
C THR A 237 -17.97 18.38 -10.80
N GLY A 238 -17.90 18.44 -9.47
CA GLY A 238 -18.29 17.36 -8.60
C GLY A 238 -17.15 16.90 -7.68
N PRO A 239 -17.49 16.28 -6.55
CA PRO A 239 -16.49 15.91 -5.54
C PRO A 239 -15.47 14.89 -6.05
N TRP A 240 -15.88 13.95 -6.89
CA TRP A 240 -15.00 12.92 -7.43
C TRP A 240 -14.05 13.40 -8.54
N CYS A 241 -14.28 14.59 -9.11
CA CYS A 241 -13.38 15.20 -10.09
C CYS A 241 -12.15 15.86 -9.44
N VAL A 242 -12.07 15.89 -8.11
CA VAL A 242 -10.90 16.34 -7.34
C VAL A 242 -9.93 15.19 -7.17
N GLY A 243 -8.64 15.48 -7.26
CA GLY A 243 -7.57 14.56 -6.90
C GLY A 243 -7.15 13.57 -7.98
N VAL A 244 -5.96 13.02 -7.75
CA VAL A 244 -5.29 12.00 -8.56
C VAL A 244 -4.92 10.84 -7.64
N ASP A 245 -5.02 9.60 -8.12
CA ASP A 245 -4.46 8.44 -7.44
C ASP A 245 -2.93 8.48 -7.56
N LEU A 246 -2.26 8.79 -6.46
CA LEU A 246 -0.81 8.93 -6.42
C LEU A 246 -0.10 7.64 -6.81
N ASN A 247 -0.69 6.47 -6.47
CA ASN A 247 -0.16 5.15 -6.83
C ASN A 247 -0.63 4.68 -8.22
N ARG A 248 -0.92 5.64 -9.12
CA ARG A 248 -1.13 5.50 -10.55
C ARG A 248 -0.41 6.59 -11.34
N ASN A 249 0.34 7.46 -10.65
CA ASN A 249 0.92 8.67 -11.25
C ASN A 249 2.43 8.59 -11.47
N PHE A 250 3.10 7.50 -11.08
CA PHE A 250 4.53 7.31 -11.34
C PHE A 250 4.82 7.06 -12.83
N ASP A 251 6.01 7.46 -13.28
CA ASP A 251 6.45 7.33 -14.66
C ASP A 251 6.96 5.91 -14.96
N ILE A 252 6.05 4.95 -14.88
CA ILE A 252 6.25 3.55 -15.30
C ILE A 252 4.96 3.06 -15.93
N ALA A 253 5.00 2.74 -17.21
CA ALA A 253 3.85 2.32 -18.01
C ALA A 253 2.59 3.21 -17.82
N TRP A 254 2.79 4.47 -17.40
CA TRP A 254 1.74 5.40 -16.99
C TRP A 254 0.66 5.59 -18.06
N ASP A 255 1.05 5.76 -19.33
CA ASP A 255 0.11 5.79 -20.44
C ASP A 255 -0.24 4.38 -20.88
N PHE A 256 -1.05 3.69 -20.06
CA PHE A 256 -1.38 2.28 -20.29
C PHE A 256 -2.00 2.00 -21.68
N GLU A 257 -2.70 2.96 -22.28
CA GLU A 257 -3.24 2.83 -23.65
C GLU A 257 -2.14 2.77 -24.72
N ARG A 258 -0.95 3.31 -24.43
CA ARG A 258 0.22 3.18 -25.29
C ARG A 258 0.82 1.78 -25.20
N TYR A 259 0.83 1.20 -24.00
CA TYR A 259 1.53 -0.06 -23.73
C TYR A 259 0.71 -1.29 -24.08
N TYR A 260 -0.59 -1.28 -23.80
CA TYR A 260 -1.45 -2.45 -23.98
C TYR A 260 -2.24 -2.40 -25.28
N ASN A 261 -2.59 -3.57 -25.83
CA ASN A 261 -3.60 -3.65 -26.86
C ASN A 261 -4.97 -3.19 -26.34
N ALA A 262 -5.95 -3.01 -27.21
CA ALA A 262 -7.23 -2.42 -26.81
C ALA A 262 -8.00 -3.24 -25.75
N ALA A 263 -7.93 -4.57 -25.86
CA ALA A 263 -8.63 -5.46 -24.95
C ALA A 263 -7.95 -5.45 -23.58
N ALA A 264 -6.64 -5.61 -23.52
CA ALA A 264 -5.89 -5.61 -22.28
C ALA A 264 -5.90 -4.22 -21.58
N ALA A 265 -5.84 -3.13 -22.35
CA ALA A 265 -5.95 -1.77 -21.79
C ALA A 265 -7.28 -1.54 -21.03
N ALA A 266 -8.37 -2.18 -21.48
CA ALA A 266 -9.66 -2.11 -20.80
C ALA A 266 -9.64 -2.84 -19.44
N GLU A 267 -8.71 -3.74 -19.21
CA GLU A 267 -8.56 -4.48 -17.95
C GLU A 267 -7.66 -3.75 -16.94
N VAL A 268 -6.83 -2.78 -17.36
CA VAL A 268 -5.91 -2.09 -16.47
C VAL A 268 -6.66 -1.28 -15.40
N GLN A 269 -6.28 -1.44 -14.15
CA GLN A 269 -6.81 -0.69 -12.99
C GLN A 269 -6.20 0.72 -12.93
N SER A 270 -6.43 1.48 -13.99
CA SER A 270 -6.05 2.88 -14.15
C SER A 270 -7.10 3.58 -15.01
N SER A 271 -7.35 4.86 -14.77
CA SER A 271 -8.38 5.62 -15.48
C SER A 271 -7.85 6.98 -15.95
N LYS A 272 -8.18 7.36 -17.18
CA LYS A 272 -7.96 8.71 -17.72
C LYS A 272 -9.15 9.65 -17.46
N ASP A 273 -10.25 9.15 -16.90
CA ASP A 273 -11.37 9.98 -16.50
C ASP A 273 -11.01 10.80 -15.25
N ALA A 274 -10.95 12.11 -15.39
CA ALA A 274 -10.63 13.04 -14.30
C ALA A 274 -11.64 12.99 -13.15
N CYS A 275 -12.83 12.44 -13.38
CA CYS A 275 -13.87 12.27 -12.35
C CYS A 275 -13.94 10.84 -11.81
N ASP A 276 -13.02 9.96 -12.19
CA ASP A 276 -12.93 8.64 -11.57
C ASP A 276 -12.70 8.78 -10.07
N PRO A 277 -13.55 8.16 -9.23
CA PRO A 277 -13.47 8.33 -7.78
C PRO A 277 -12.22 7.73 -7.15
N GLN A 278 -11.54 6.77 -7.82
CA GLN A 278 -10.52 5.93 -7.21
C GLN A 278 -9.16 6.00 -7.91
N ILE A 279 -9.12 5.83 -9.24
CA ILE A 279 -7.94 5.42 -9.99
C ILE A 279 -7.56 6.38 -11.13
N TYR A 280 -7.95 7.65 -11.05
CA TYR A 280 -7.51 8.67 -12.02
C TYR A 280 -6.00 8.85 -11.97
N ILE A 281 -5.33 8.65 -13.12
CA ILE A 281 -3.86 8.65 -13.23
C ILE A 281 -3.22 10.04 -13.28
N GLY A 282 -4.03 11.11 -13.32
CA GLY A 282 -3.54 12.48 -13.52
C GLY A 282 -3.37 12.86 -14.99
N PRO A 283 -3.06 14.16 -15.27
CA PRO A 283 -2.94 14.67 -16.64
C PRO A 283 -1.63 14.26 -17.33
N SER A 284 -0.62 13.86 -16.59
CA SER A 284 0.66 13.32 -17.10
C SER A 284 1.34 12.50 -16.02
N ALA A 285 2.30 11.66 -16.43
CA ALA A 285 3.19 11.00 -15.49
C ALA A 285 3.86 12.02 -14.56
N ALA A 286 3.97 11.71 -13.29
CA ALA A 286 4.54 12.55 -12.25
C ALA A 286 3.95 13.99 -12.21
N SER A 287 2.68 14.14 -12.58
CA SER A 287 1.99 15.43 -12.50
C SER A 287 1.84 15.93 -11.06
N GLU A 288 1.77 15.02 -10.11
CA GLU A 288 1.49 15.35 -8.73
C GLU A 288 2.75 15.73 -7.94
N PRO A 289 2.67 16.78 -7.11
CA PRO A 289 3.81 17.18 -6.29
C PRO A 289 4.25 16.08 -5.32
N GLU A 290 3.32 15.30 -4.79
CA GLU A 290 3.57 14.19 -3.89
C GLU A 290 4.35 13.06 -4.61
N THR A 291 3.97 12.74 -5.84
CA THR A 291 4.70 11.76 -6.69
C THR A 291 6.13 12.23 -6.96
N ARG A 292 6.30 13.52 -7.33
CA ARG A 292 7.64 14.09 -7.55
C ARG A 292 8.49 14.10 -6.29
N ASN A 293 7.89 14.30 -5.12
CA ASN A 293 8.58 14.19 -3.84
C ASN A 293 9.16 12.78 -3.63
N VAL A 294 8.35 11.74 -3.85
CA VAL A 294 8.83 10.35 -3.76
C VAL A 294 9.95 10.07 -4.76
N GLN A 295 9.80 10.52 -6.02
CA GLN A 295 10.85 10.38 -7.04
C GLN A 295 12.14 11.10 -6.63
N SER A 296 12.05 12.29 -6.02
CA SER A 296 13.22 13.01 -5.51
C SER A 296 13.92 12.24 -4.39
N VAL A 297 13.18 11.65 -3.46
CA VAL A 297 13.72 10.79 -2.40
C VAL A 297 14.47 9.59 -2.98
N VAL A 298 13.84 8.85 -3.90
CA VAL A 298 14.44 7.67 -4.52
C VAL A 298 15.68 8.05 -5.36
N THR A 299 15.67 9.20 -6.00
CA THR A 299 16.80 9.71 -6.77
C THR A 299 17.96 10.12 -5.87
N GLN A 300 17.68 10.88 -4.82
CA GLN A 300 18.68 11.38 -3.87
C GLN A 300 19.33 10.24 -3.06
N TRP A 301 18.51 9.35 -2.54
CA TRP A 301 18.96 8.32 -1.58
C TRP A 301 19.37 7.00 -2.21
N ARG A 302 19.06 6.77 -3.50
CA ARG A 302 19.44 5.57 -4.26
C ARG A 302 19.23 4.26 -3.46
N PRO A 303 18.00 3.95 -3.00
CA PRO A 303 17.77 2.83 -2.11
C PRO A 303 18.12 1.50 -2.77
N SER A 304 18.56 0.53 -1.96
CA SER A 304 18.62 -0.89 -2.33
C SER A 304 17.30 -1.62 -2.00
N HIS A 305 16.52 -1.08 -1.06
CA HIS A 305 15.24 -1.64 -0.64
C HIS A 305 14.20 -0.52 -0.52
N PHE A 306 12.99 -0.82 -0.93
CA PHE A 306 11.88 0.11 -0.93
C PHE A 306 10.61 -0.61 -0.48
N ILE A 307 9.79 0.05 0.31
CA ILE A 307 8.46 -0.44 0.69
C ILE A 307 7.48 0.72 0.82
N ASP A 308 6.33 0.57 0.18
CA ASP A 308 5.18 1.44 0.33
C ASP A 308 4.13 0.71 1.18
N VAL A 309 3.76 1.30 2.32
CA VAL A 309 2.85 0.68 3.29
C VAL A 309 1.45 1.21 3.07
N HIS A 310 0.59 0.30 2.67
CA HIS A 310 -0.82 0.49 2.36
C HIS A 310 -1.73 -0.31 3.30
N SER A 311 -3.01 -0.17 3.17
CA SER A 311 -4.06 -1.06 3.67
C SER A 311 -5.17 -1.19 2.61
N TYR A 312 -5.90 -2.31 2.51
CA TYR A 312 -5.81 -3.51 3.36
C TYR A 312 -5.93 -4.78 2.51
N ALA A 313 -5.23 -5.84 2.86
CA ALA A 313 -5.47 -7.19 2.30
C ALA A 313 -4.66 -8.31 3.01
N ARG A 314 -3.77 -8.00 3.95
CA ARG A 314 -2.74 -8.90 4.49
C ARG A 314 -1.89 -9.50 3.38
N ASP A 315 -1.42 -8.65 2.45
CA ASP A 315 -0.58 -9.04 1.33
C ASP A 315 0.80 -8.37 1.41
N ILE A 316 1.82 -9.09 0.94
CA ILE A 316 3.15 -8.56 0.62
C ILE A 316 3.35 -8.73 -0.85
N LEU A 317 3.26 -7.61 -1.56
CA LEU A 317 3.31 -7.54 -3.00
C LEU A 317 4.70 -7.14 -3.47
N PHE A 318 5.13 -7.68 -4.62
CA PHE A 318 6.38 -7.31 -5.28
C PHE A 318 6.15 -7.18 -6.79
N PRO A 319 6.98 -6.40 -7.52
CA PRO A 319 6.81 -6.18 -8.96
C PRO A 319 6.83 -7.47 -9.78
N TRP A 320 6.12 -7.52 -10.90
CA TRP A 320 5.43 -6.38 -11.49
C TRP A 320 3.94 -6.39 -11.15
N GLY A 321 3.36 -5.19 -11.06
CA GLY A 321 1.91 -5.00 -11.05
C GLY A 321 1.33 -4.80 -12.46
N MET A 322 2.16 -4.43 -13.43
CA MET A 322 1.72 -4.11 -14.79
C MET A 322 1.49 -5.33 -15.69
N ASP A 323 2.23 -6.43 -15.48
CA ASP A 323 2.03 -7.68 -16.25
C ASP A 323 2.66 -8.87 -15.51
N ASP A 324 2.40 -10.09 -16.00
CA ASP A 324 3.05 -11.30 -15.48
C ASP A 324 4.58 -11.16 -15.60
N ASP A 325 5.32 -11.48 -14.54
CA ASP A 325 6.77 -11.44 -14.58
C ASP A 325 7.35 -12.67 -15.30
N GLN A 326 8.45 -12.47 -16.00
CA GLN A 326 9.20 -13.55 -16.63
C GLN A 326 10.70 -13.23 -16.68
N GLY A 327 11.53 -14.26 -16.69
CA GLY A 327 13.00 -14.12 -16.63
C GLY A 327 13.74 -14.59 -17.91
N ARG A 328 13.05 -14.89 -19.01
CA ARG A 328 13.64 -15.58 -20.18
C ARG A 328 13.86 -14.66 -21.36
N GLU A 329 12.94 -13.73 -21.61
CA GLU A 329 12.92 -12.92 -22.82
C GLU A 329 13.18 -11.45 -22.50
N PRO A 330 14.45 -10.99 -22.42
CA PRO A 330 14.79 -9.60 -22.08
C PRO A 330 14.17 -8.56 -23.02
N THR A 331 13.75 -8.99 -24.23
CA THR A 331 13.08 -8.13 -25.21
C THR A 331 11.62 -7.85 -24.85
N GLN A 332 11.00 -8.67 -24.01
CA GLN A 332 9.67 -8.42 -23.43
C GLN A 332 9.86 -7.50 -22.21
N SER A 333 10.06 -6.24 -22.48
CA SER A 333 10.34 -5.23 -21.46
C SER A 333 9.59 -3.94 -21.77
N PHE A 334 9.19 -3.22 -20.71
CA PHE A 334 8.55 -1.90 -20.83
C PHE A 334 9.42 -0.89 -21.60
N GLN A 335 10.71 -1.14 -21.74
CA GLN A 335 11.64 -0.33 -22.52
C GLN A 335 11.59 -0.59 -24.03
N ASN A 336 11.02 -1.70 -24.47
CA ASN A 336 11.01 -2.09 -25.86
C ASN A 336 9.72 -1.61 -26.58
N PRO A 337 9.81 -0.59 -27.46
CA PRO A 337 8.64 -0.03 -28.14
C PRO A 337 7.99 -0.99 -29.14
N ASP A 338 8.65 -2.11 -29.51
CA ASP A 338 8.03 -3.14 -30.36
C ASP A 338 6.82 -3.79 -29.68
N TRP A 339 6.78 -3.77 -28.34
CA TRP A 339 5.68 -4.23 -27.52
C TRP A 339 4.68 -3.13 -27.13
N ASP A 340 4.87 -1.90 -27.62
CA ASP A 340 3.85 -0.87 -27.48
C ASP A 340 2.68 -1.14 -28.45
N ARG A 341 1.52 -0.57 -28.21
CA ARG A 341 0.30 -0.76 -29.04
C ARG A 341 0.51 -0.51 -30.51
N THR A 342 1.38 0.43 -30.85
CA THR A 342 1.73 0.78 -32.25
C THR A 342 2.98 0.06 -32.74
N GLY A 343 3.61 -0.74 -31.91
CA GLY A 343 4.78 -1.55 -32.25
C GLY A 343 4.45 -2.82 -33.04
N SER A 344 5.47 -3.57 -33.40
CA SER A 344 5.34 -4.77 -34.27
C SER A 344 4.54 -5.91 -33.63
N HIS A 345 4.44 -5.92 -32.29
CA HIS A 345 3.64 -6.91 -31.54
C HIS A 345 2.24 -6.42 -31.15
N HIS A 346 1.86 -5.18 -31.54
CA HIS A 346 0.53 -4.60 -31.35
C HIS A 346 0.07 -4.46 -29.89
N GLY A 347 1.02 -4.30 -28.98
CA GLY A 347 0.78 -4.08 -27.56
C GLY A 347 0.77 -5.34 -26.70
N ARG A 348 0.97 -5.16 -25.41
CA ARG A 348 0.90 -6.20 -24.39
C ARG A 348 -0.50 -6.77 -24.32
N ASP A 349 -0.61 -8.08 -24.14
CA ASP A 349 -1.89 -8.81 -24.19
C ASP A 349 -2.51 -9.06 -22.78
N GLY A 350 -1.86 -8.54 -21.73
CA GLY A 350 -2.40 -8.56 -20.36
C GLY A 350 -2.19 -9.89 -19.65
N VAL A 351 -2.79 -9.99 -18.47
CA VAL A 351 -2.59 -11.09 -17.52
C VAL A 351 -2.92 -12.45 -18.14
N GLY A 352 -1.96 -13.37 -18.06
CA GLY A 352 -2.10 -14.72 -18.61
C GLY A 352 -1.98 -14.78 -20.14
N GLY A 353 -1.54 -13.68 -20.77
CA GLY A 353 -1.26 -13.59 -22.19
C GLY A 353 0.04 -14.28 -22.62
N THR A 354 0.54 -13.90 -23.79
CA THR A 354 1.81 -14.39 -24.33
C THR A 354 3.00 -13.50 -23.97
N TYR A 355 2.73 -12.24 -23.68
CA TYR A 355 3.72 -11.30 -23.13
C TYR A 355 3.87 -11.53 -21.63
N GLY A 356 5.11 -11.42 -21.16
CA GLY A 356 5.41 -11.32 -19.75
C GLY A 356 6.47 -10.23 -19.54
N GLU A 357 6.32 -9.39 -18.54
CA GLU A 357 7.26 -8.30 -18.26
C GLU A 357 8.58 -8.86 -17.74
N TYR A 358 9.68 -8.48 -18.38
CA TYR A 358 11.00 -8.99 -18.02
C TYR A 358 11.44 -8.51 -16.64
N LEU A 359 11.80 -9.45 -15.78
CA LEU A 359 12.52 -9.23 -14.55
C LEU A 359 13.67 -10.25 -14.46
N PRO A 360 14.94 -9.84 -14.24
CA PRO A 360 16.03 -10.80 -14.12
C PRO A 360 15.73 -11.85 -13.06
N THR A 361 15.88 -13.13 -13.39
CA THR A 361 15.50 -14.27 -12.51
C THR A 361 16.08 -14.16 -11.09
N GLN A 362 17.32 -13.67 -10.94
CA GLN A 362 17.93 -13.49 -9.62
C GLN A 362 17.24 -12.37 -8.82
N VAL A 363 16.77 -11.31 -9.49
CA VAL A 363 16.05 -10.20 -8.86
C VAL A 363 14.67 -10.68 -8.40
N ALA A 364 13.93 -11.40 -9.26
CA ALA A 364 12.65 -12.02 -8.91
C ALA A 364 12.76 -12.98 -7.70
N ALA A 365 13.79 -13.85 -7.71
CA ALA A 365 14.07 -14.74 -6.59
C ALA A 365 14.40 -13.98 -5.30
N GLY A 366 15.14 -12.86 -5.39
CA GLY A 366 15.45 -11.99 -4.28
C GLY A 366 14.21 -11.33 -3.69
N HIS A 367 13.30 -10.79 -4.54
CA HIS A 367 12.02 -10.23 -4.11
C HIS A 367 11.23 -11.28 -3.31
N THR A 368 11.03 -12.47 -3.87
CA THR A 368 10.28 -13.54 -3.21
C THR A 368 10.91 -13.95 -1.88
N ALA A 369 12.24 -14.06 -1.82
CA ALA A 369 12.93 -14.48 -0.61
C ALA A 369 12.80 -13.45 0.53
N ILE A 370 12.91 -12.15 0.21
CA ILE A 370 12.76 -11.08 1.20
C ILE A 370 11.29 -10.95 1.64
N ALA A 371 10.32 -11.01 0.71
CA ALA A 371 8.91 -10.97 1.04
C ALA A 371 8.50 -12.11 1.99
N ARG A 372 9.02 -13.33 1.79
CA ARG A 372 8.81 -14.45 2.72
C ARG A 372 9.38 -14.18 4.11
N ARG A 373 10.54 -13.51 4.22
CA ARG A 373 11.10 -13.12 5.52
C ARG A 373 10.21 -12.07 6.23
N MET A 374 9.66 -11.12 5.49
CA MET A 374 8.70 -10.15 6.05
C MET A 374 7.45 -10.88 6.57
N ARG A 375 6.86 -11.79 5.77
CA ARG A 375 5.73 -12.62 6.18
C ARG A 375 6.01 -13.41 7.45
N ASP A 376 7.16 -14.08 7.51
CA ASP A 376 7.53 -14.92 8.66
C ASP A 376 7.74 -14.04 9.90
N ALA A 377 8.34 -12.86 9.78
CA ALA A 377 8.49 -11.91 10.87
C ALA A 377 7.14 -11.40 11.39
N ILE A 378 6.20 -11.09 10.49
CA ILE A 378 4.83 -10.71 10.86
C ILE A 378 4.15 -11.82 11.65
N ARG A 379 4.23 -13.07 11.18
CA ARG A 379 3.65 -14.20 11.88
C ARG A 379 4.30 -14.44 13.25
N ASP A 380 5.62 -14.33 13.34
CA ASP A 380 6.37 -14.70 14.53
C ASP A 380 6.22 -13.65 15.66
N GLN A 381 5.99 -12.37 15.33
CA GLN A 381 5.70 -11.34 16.32
C GLN A 381 4.36 -11.57 17.05
N ALA A 382 3.43 -12.33 16.48
CA ALA A 382 2.16 -12.68 17.13
C ALA A 382 2.32 -13.57 18.38
N GLY A 383 3.53 -14.11 18.64
CA GLY A 383 3.81 -14.98 19.77
C GLY A 383 3.35 -16.42 19.55
N ALA A 384 3.03 -17.15 20.62
CA ALA A 384 2.73 -18.57 20.57
C ALA A 384 1.23 -18.91 20.39
N HIS A 385 0.33 -17.96 20.56
CA HIS A 385 -1.11 -18.21 20.49
C HIS A 385 -1.54 -18.62 19.07
N PRO A 386 -2.14 -19.81 18.85
CA PRO A 386 -2.41 -20.32 17.51
C PRO A 386 -3.28 -19.39 16.65
N THR A 387 -4.35 -18.85 17.23
CA THR A 387 -5.25 -17.92 16.52
C THR A 387 -4.56 -16.60 16.19
N ALA A 388 -3.74 -16.03 17.10
CA ALA A 388 -2.97 -14.83 16.83
C ALA A 388 -2.03 -15.03 15.65
N ARG A 389 -1.32 -16.14 15.60
CA ARG A 389 -0.44 -16.52 14.48
C ARG A 389 -1.22 -16.71 13.18
N HIS A 390 -2.39 -17.35 13.24
CA HIS A 390 -3.24 -17.52 12.06
C HIS A 390 -3.71 -16.17 11.51
N ARG A 391 -4.16 -15.27 12.38
CA ARG A 391 -4.60 -13.92 12.00
C ARG A 391 -3.47 -12.97 11.60
N SER A 392 -2.21 -13.40 11.70
CA SER A 392 -1.01 -12.67 11.24
C SER A 392 -0.35 -13.34 10.04
N ILE A 393 -1.09 -14.13 9.26
CA ILE A 393 -0.61 -14.72 8.02
C ILE A 393 -0.88 -13.74 6.87
N TYR A 394 0.19 -13.41 6.15
CA TYR A 394 0.16 -12.58 4.96
C TYR A 394 0.45 -13.43 3.72
N THR A 395 -0.24 -13.12 2.62
CA THR A 395 0.06 -13.72 1.32
C THR A 395 1.27 -13.01 0.70
N VAL A 396 2.17 -13.79 0.11
CA VAL A 396 3.32 -13.29 -0.65
C VAL A 396 3.06 -13.58 -2.11
N LYS A 397 2.91 -12.54 -2.93
CA LYS A 397 2.59 -12.68 -4.36
C LYS A 397 3.10 -11.49 -5.18
N GLN A 398 3.15 -11.67 -6.49
CA GLN A 398 3.36 -10.58 -7.43
C GLN A 398 2.23 -9.54 -7.28
N ALA A 399 2.55 -8.24 -7.46
CA ALA A 399 1.58 -7.15 -7.34
C ALA A 399 0.47 -7.21 -8.39
N LEU A 400 0.68 -7.96 -9.44
CA LEU A 400 -0.35 -8.35 -10.39
C LEU A 400 -1.41 -9.17 -9.66
N GLY A 401 -2.57 -8.60 -9.47
CA GLY A 401 -3.72 -9.28 -8.87
C GLY A 401 -4.76 -9.69 -9.91
N LEU A 402 -6.01 -9.40 -9.62
CA LEU A 402 -7.10 -9.59 -10.59
C LEU A 402 -6.91 -8.75 -11.86
N TYR A 403 -6.29 -7.59 -11.71
CA TYR A 403 -6.08 -6.60 -12.77
C TYR A 403 -4.61 -6.20 -12.84
N PRO A 404 -4.08 -5.87 -14.06
CA PRO A 404 -2.83 -5.16 -14.16
C PRO A 404 -3.00 -3.72 -13.63
N THR A 405 -1.93 -3.19 -13.03
CA THR A 405 -1.85 -1.81 -12.53
C THR A 405 -0.67 -1.12 -13.19
N THR A 406 -0.75 0.20 -13.40
CA THR A 406 0.35 0.97 -13.98
C THR A 406 0.61 2.22 -13.16
N GLY A 407 1.83 2.75 -13.27
CA GLY A 407 2.18 3.98 -12.55
C GLY A 407 2.27 3.82 -11.03
N THR A 408 2.61 2.64 -10.52
CA THR A 408 2.74 2.35 -9.09
C THR A 408 4.14 2.68 -8.58
N SER A 409 4.28 2.94 -7.29
CA SER A 409 5.53 3.33 -6.64
C SER A 409 6.57 2.21 -6.62
N ASP A 410 6.13 0.98 -6.38
CA ASP A 410 6.98 -0.21 -6.32
C ASP A 410 7.48 -0.63 -7.71
N ASP A 411 6.61 -0.64 -8.73
CA ASP A 411 7.02 -0.89 -10.12
C ASP A 411 7.99 0.19 -10.61
N TYR A 412 7.74 1.48 -10.29
CA TYR A 412 8.67 2.56 -10.63
C TYR A 412 10.05 2.33 -10.01
N CYS A 413 10.10 2.00 -8.72
CA CYS A 413 11.37 1.75 -8.04
C CYS A 413 12.11 0.54 -8.61
N ALA A 414 11.42 -0.55 -8.90
CA ALA A 414 12.01 -1.73 -9.52
C ALA A 414 12.52 -1.43 -10.94
N ALA A 415 11.76 -0.65 -11.73
CA ALA A 415 12.11 -0.25 -13.09
C ALA A 415 13.43 0.54 -13.14
N LEU A 416 13.73 1.35 -12.12
CA LEU A 416 14.99 2.10 -12.05
C LEU A 416 16.23 1.19 -12.11
N THR A 417 16.14 -0.04 -11.64
CA THR A 417 17.21 -1.04 -11.77
C THR A 417 17.56 -1.33 -13.24
N MET A 418 16.53 -1.31 -14.11
CA MET A 418 16.70 -1.61 -15.53
C MET A 418 17.00 -0.35 -16.35
N LEU A 419 16.52 0.82 -15.89
CA LEU A 419 16.73 2.12 -16.54
C LEU A 419 18.12 2.69 -16.30
N ASP A 420 18.75 2.37 -15.19
CA ASP A 420 20.08 2.88 -14.80
C ASP A 420 20.97 1.72 -14.35
N SER A 421 21.76 1.19 -15.28
CA SER A 421 22.70 0.08 -15.02
C SER A 421 23.80 0.40 -13.98
N SER A 422 23.95 1.67 -13.58
CA SER A 422 24.84 2.07 -12.49
C SER A 422 24.24 1.84 -11.10
N ARG A 423 22.94 1.48 -11.03
CA ARG A 423 22.23 1.18 -9.77
C ARG A 423 22.29 -0.31 -9.46
N PRO A 424 22.42 -0.68 -8.18
CA PRO A 424 22.09 -2.04 -7.75
C PRO A 424 20.60 -2.30 -7.93
N ALA A 425 20.19 -3.57 -7.92
CA ALA A 425 18.79 -3.94 -7.90
C ALA A 425 18.08 -3.30 -6.70
N ILE A 426 16.91 -2.72 -6.94
CA ILE A 426 16.04 -2.20 -5.90
C ILE A 426 14.98 -3.28 -5.60
N TYR A 427 15.01 -3.83 -4.40
CA TYR A 427 13.98 -4.75 -3.92
C TYR A 427 12.80 -3.92 -3.41
N ALA A 428 11.79 -3.76 -4.27
CA ALA A 428 10.63 -2.91 -4.03
C ALA A 428 9.40 -3.74 -3.64
N TYR A 429 8.58 -3.20 -2.74
CA TYR A 429 7.39 -3.88 -2.19
C TYR A 429 6.25 -2.91 -1.96
N CYS A 430 5.04 -3.45 -2.05
CA CYS A 430 3.84 -2.87 -1.45
C CYS A 430 3.38 -3.81 -0.31
N LEU A 431 3.15 -3.25 0.88
CA LEU A 431 2.60 -3.97 2.03
C LEU A 431 1.16 -3.53 2.25
N GLU A 432 0.21 -4.40 1.97
CA GLU A 432 -1.21 -4.19 2.27
C GLU A 432 -1.50 -4.70 3.69
N CYS A 433 -1.36 -3.84 4.69
CA CYS A 433 -1.48 -4.24 6.09
C CYS A 433 -2.93 -4.38 6.54
N GLY A 434 -3.17 -5.31 7.48
CA GLY A 434 -4.49 -5.53 8.05
C GLY A 434 -5.50 -6.13 7.07
N ILE A 435 -6.72 -6.28 7.53
CA ILE A 435 -7.88 -6.77 6.76
C ILE A 435 -9.14 -6.07 7.27
N ASP A 436 -10.17 -5.96 6.44
CA ASP A 436 -11.48 -5.51 6.95
C ASP A 436 -12.13 -6.66 7.74
N GLN A 437 -12.51 -7.73 7.03
CA GLN A 437 -13.06 -8.94 7.64
C GLN A 437 -12.59 -10.17 6.85
N ALA A 438 -12.14 -11.20 7.57
CA ALA A 438 -11.74 -12.44 6.93
C ALA A 438 -12.94 -13.14 6.26
N PRO A 439 -12.75 -13.75 5.07
CA PRO A 439 -13.84 -14.39 4.33
C PRO A 439 -14.49 -15.56 5.06
N ASP A 440 -13.68 -16.30 5.81
CA ASP A 440 -14.01 -17.55 6.49
C ASP A 440 -14.13 -17.43 8.01
N ASP A 441 -13.78 -16.28 8.57
CA ASP A 441 -13.90 -15.97 10.00
C ASP A 441 -14.45 -14.55 10.22
N PRO A 442 -15.77 -14.39 10.40
CA PRO A 442 -16.37 -13.06 10.63
C PRO A 442 -15.92 -12.41 11.95
N THR A 443 -15.27 -13.16 12.84
CA THR A 443 -14.70 -12.60 14.08
C THR A 443 -13.30 -12.02 13.88
N ASP A 444 -12.64 -12.34 12.77
CA ASP A 444 -11.40 -11.74 12.33
C ASP A 444 -11.68 -10.45 11.53
N ASN A 445 -11.95 -9.38 12.26
CA ASN A 445 -12.29 -8.06 11.75
C ASN A 445 -11.31 -7.03 12.34
N GLU A 446 -10.59 -6.33 11.45
CA GLU A 446 -9.61 -5.31 11.83
C GLU A 446 -10.02 -3.90 11.41
N GLY A 447 -11.18 -3.74 10.73
CA GLY A 447 -11.72 -2.43 10.37
C GLY A 447 -11.19 -1.84 9.06
N GLY A 448 -10.45 -2.62 8.27
CA GLY A 448 -10.04 -2.25 6.91
C GLY A 448 -9.21 -0.98 6.83
N PHE A 449 -9.71 0.05 6.16
CA PHE A 449 -9.03 1.34 6.02
C PHE A 449 -8.99 2.14 7.33
N HIS A 450 -9.95 1.90 8.24
CA HIS A 450 -10.18 2.69 9.45
C HIS A 450 -10.18 1.79 10.70
N PRO A 451 -9.07 1.11 11.00
CA PRO A 451 -9.00 0.29 12.20
C PRO A 451 -9.21 1.15 13.46
N ASP A 452 -9.98 0.63 14.41
CA ASP A 452 -10.11 1.32 15.69
C ASP A 452 -8.74 1.46 16.36
N TYR A 453 -8.38 2.69 16.71
CA TYR A 453 -7.04 3.03 17.20
C TYR A 453 -6.67 2.29 18.50
N ARG A 454 -7.64 2.01 19.36
CA ARG A 454 -7.38 1.39 20.66
C ARG A 454 -7.38 -0.13 20.58
N THR A 455 -8.29 -0.68 19.79
CA THR A 455 -8.59 -2.12 19.81
C THR A 455 -8.06 -2.88 18.60
N LYS A 456 -7.67 -2.21 17.51
CA LYS A 456 -7.22 -2.87 16.27
C LYS A 456 -5.86 -2.37 15.77
N PHE A 457 -5.61 -1.07 15.86
CA PHE A 457 -4.34 -0.47 15.43
C PHE A 457 -3.11 -1.12 16.10
N PRO A 458 -3.08 -1.48 17.42
CA PRO A 458 -1.90 -2.05 18.04
C PRO A 458 -1.40 -3.35 17.36
N LYS A 459 -2.32 -4.17 16.83
CA LYS A 459 -1.95 -5.35 16.04
C LYS A 459 -1.30 -4.96 14.71
N ILE A 460 -1.94 -4.06 13.98
CA ILE A 460 -1.48 -3.62 12.65
C ILE A 460 -0.12 -2.91 12.77
N GLU A 461 0.05 -2.08 13.78
CA GLU A 461 1.33 -1.41 14.10
C GLU A 461 2.47 -2.42 14.26
N ARG A 462 2.27 -3.46 15.06
CA ARG A 462 3.28 -4.53 15.28
C ARG A 462 3.61 -5.27 13.99
N GLU A 463 2.64 -5.54 13.15
CA GLU A 463 2.82 -6.21 11.87
C GLU A 463 3.62 -5.36 10.89
N ILE A 464 3.32 -4.06 10.80
CA ILE A 464 4.10 -3.11 10.00
C ILE A 464 5.54 -3.03 10.51
N HIS A 465 5.74 -2.90 11.83
CA HIS A 465 7.07 -2.88 12.43
C HIS A 465 7.86 -4.14 12.10
N ALA A 466 7.25 -5.32 12.24
CA ALA A 466 7.90 -6.59 11.94
C ALA A 466 8.31 -6.69 10.46
N ALA A 467 7.45 -6.27 9.54
CA ALA A 467 7.73 -6.27 8.10
C ALA A 467 8.88 -5.33 7.74
N VAL A 468 8.80 -4.06 8.16
CA VAL A 468 9.81 -3.04 7.85
C VAL A 468 11.16 -3.40 8.45
N LEU A 469 11.19 -3.92 9.68
CA LEU A 469 12.43 -4.39 10.31
C LEU A 469 13.02 -5.61 9.62
N ALA A 470 12.19 -6.53 9.12
CA ALA A 470 12.67 -7.69 8.36
C ALA A 470 13.28 -7.26 7.02
N LEU A 471 12.68 -6.29 6.33
CA LEU A 471 13.21 -5.67 5.13
C LEU A 471 14.55 -4.96 5.42
N THR A 472 14.59 -4.16 6.49
CA THR A 472 15.80 -3.43 6.89
C THR A 472 16.95 -4.38 7.24
N ARG A 473 16.66 -5.51 7.91
CA ARG A 473 17.66 -6.56 8.18
C ARG A 473 18.13 -7.25 6.89
N ALA A 474 17.29 -7.35 5.86
CA ALA A 474 17.73 -7.88 4.57
C ALA A 474 18.75 -6.97 3.89
N ALA A 475 18.63 -5.66 4.05
CA ALA A 475 19.56 -4.67 3.52
C ALA A 475 20.95 -4.67 4.20
N LEU A 476 21.09 -5.28 5.38
CA LEU A 476 22.35 -5.42 6.11
C LEU A 476 23.23 -6.59 5.62
N ARG A 477 22.77 -7.34 4.64
CA ARG A 477 23.47 -8.52 4.07
C ARG A 477 24.13 -8.21 2.76
#